data_bce09cd98647f9f66fc349d1a8cf8dd0
#
_entry.id   bce09cd98647f9f66fc349d1a8cf8dd0
#
_cell.length_a   1.000
_cell.length_b   1.000
_cell.length_c   1.000
_cell.angle_alpha   90.00
_cell.angle_beta   90.00
_cell.angle_gamma   90.00
#
_symmetry.space_group_name_H-M   'P 1'
#
loop_
_entity.id
_entity.type
_entity.pdbx_description
1 polymer ?
#
loop_
_entity_poly.entity_id
_entity_poly.type
_entity_poly.pdbx_seq_one_letter_code
_entity_poly.pdbx_strand_id
1 'polypeptide(L)'
;MINKISELAKTNKKISDFHLRGGSDISYRVLGDIVIEPNSKITDKDLQELLKSNCSEVEIKKFDIKNELDTAVMLGELRFRANFYKTLNGLAAVLRRVETKIPLMEDLNLPQVLFTLLDAHKGLVLVTGPTGSGKSTTLAAIINQINE
;
A
#
# COMPACT_ATOMS: atom_id res chain seq x y z
N MET A 1 14.76 -3.06 12.56
CA MET A 1 13.34 -3.43 12.72
C MET A 1 12.53 -3.31 11.42
N ILE A 2 12.81 -2.34 10.56
CA ILE A 2 12.11 -2.09 9.27
C ILE A 2 12.13 -3.33 8.34
N ASN A 3 13.21 -4.11 8.29
CA ASN A 3 13.30 -5.33 7.49
C ASN A 3 12.22 -6.37 7.86
N LYS A 4 11.77 -6.39 9.11
CA LYS A 4 10.71 -7.29 9.57
C LYS A 4 9.36 -6.98 8.93
N ILE A 5 9.08 -5.70 8.64
CA ILE A 5 7.87 -5.28 7.91
C ILE A 5 7.88 -5.89 6.50
N SER A 6 9.01 -5.79 5.80
CA SER A 6 9.17 -6.37 4.47
C SER A 6 9.03 -7.89 4.48
N GLU A 7 9.58 -8.57 5.48
CA GLU A 7 9.48 -10.01 5.67
C GLU A 7 8.01 -10.44 5.91
N LEU A 8 7.33 -9.80 6.86
CA LEU A 8 5.92 -10.06 7.14
C LEU A 8 5.04 -9.84 5.90
N ALA A 9 5.27 -8.75 5.16
CA ALA A 9 4.52 -8.45 3.96
C ALA A 9 4.78 -9.44 2.81
N LYS A 10 5.98 -10.03 2.72
CA LYS A 10 6.31 -11.08 1.75
C LYS A 10 5.68 -12.42 2.13
N THR A 11 5.73 -12.77 3.41
CA THR A 11 5.24 -14.06 3.93
C THR A 11 3.72 -14.11 3.94
N ASN A 12 3.05 -13.00 4.28
CA ASN A 12 1.60 -12.93 4.34
C ASN A 12 1.04 -11.84 3.42
N LYS A 13 0.63 -12.25 2.21
CA LYS A 13 0.03 -11.36 1.20
C LYS A 13 -1.34 -10.77 1.61
N LYS A 14 -1.99 -11.32 2.66
CA LYS A 14 -3.29 -10.83 3.14
C LYS A 14 -3.16 -9.62 4.07
N ILE A 15 -1.94 -9.22 4.42
CA ILE A 15 -1.71 -7.98 5.19
C ILE A 15 -2.04 -6.78 4.31
N SER A 16 -3.00 -5.98 4.73
CA SER A 16 -3.41 -4.76 4.04
C SER A 16 -2.67 -3.52 4.54
N ASP A 17 -2.51 -3.39 5.84
CA ASP A 17 -1.95 -2.20 6.46
C ASP A 17 -1.01 -2.59 7.62
N PHE A 18 0.09 -1.84 7.79
CA PHE A 18 0.91 -1.85 8.99
C PHE A 18 0.68 -0.56 9.76
N HIS A 19 0.53 -0.67 11.07
CA HIS A 19 0.42 0.44 12.01
C HIS A 19 1.67 0.46 12.87
N LEU A 20 2.48 1.48 12.71
CA LEU A 20 3.78 1.65 13.35
C LEU A 20 3.71 2.82 14.32
N ARG A 21 4.18 2.61 15.54
CA ARG A 21 4.25 3.65 16.56
C ARG A 21 5.54 3.50 17.35
N GLY A 22 6.26 4.59 17.50
CA GLY A 22 7.47 4.61 18.32
C GLY A 22 7.22 4.10 19.74
N GLY A 23 8.06 3.16 20.18
CA GLY A 23 7.95 2.51 21.48
C GLY A 23 6.98 1.32 21.57
N SER A 24 6.28 0.96 20.50
CA SER A 24 5.31 -0.14 20.46
C SER A 24 5.76 -1.26 19.51
N ASP A 25 5.20 -2.45 19.71
CA ASP A 25 5.35 -3.54 18.73
C ASP A 25 4.61 -3.21 17.43
N ILE A 26 5.09 -3.78 16.32
CA ILE A 26 4.46 -3.64 15.01
C ILE A 26 3.07 -4.26 15.08
N SER A 27 2.06 -3.52 14.68
CA SER A 27 0.72 -4.07 14.46
C SER A 27 0.35 -3.99 12.98
N TYR A 28 -0.43 -4.94 12.51
CA TYR A 28 -0.85 -5.01 11.12
C TYR A 28 -2.26 -5.56 10.98
N ARG A 29 -2.91 -5.23 9.87
CA ARG A 29 -4.28 -5.66 9.58
C ARG A 29 -4.27 -6.84 8.63
N VAL A 30 -4.98 -7.92 9.00
CA VAL A 30 -5.20 -9.12 8.16
C VAL A 30 -6.69 -9.40 8.10
N LEU A 31 -7.29 -9.37 6.91
CA LEU A 31 -8.71 -9.66 6.69
C LEU A 31 -9.67 -8.85 7.58
N GLY A 32 -9.27 -7.64 7.98
CA GLY A 32 -10.04 -6.76 8.85
C GLY A 32 -9.59 -6.73 10.30
N ASP A 33 -8.96 -7.78 10.81
CA ASP A 33 -8.50 -7.91 12.19
C ASP A 33 -7.11 -7.30 12.39
N ILE A 34 -6.87 -6.72 13.56
CA ILE A 34 -5.57 -6.20 13.97
C ILE A 34 -4.79 -7.29 14.72
N VAL A 35 -3.60 -7.57 14.25
CA VAL A 35 -2.64 -8.50 14.84
C VAL A 35 -1.42 -7.73 15.32
N ILE A 36 -0.92 -8.05 16.52
CA ILE A 36 0.31 -7.49 17.07
C ILE A 36 1.42 -8.52 16.90
N GLU A 37 2.54 -8.11 16.29
CA GLU A 37 3.71 -8.95 16.12
C GLU A 37 4.55 -8.92 17.41
N PRO A 38 4.69 -10.02 18.14
CA PRO A 38 5.42 -10.01 19.40
C PRO A 38 6.93 -9.77 19.18
N ASN A 39 7.56 -9.11 20.18
CA ASN A 39 9.00 -8.82 20.16
C ASN A 39 9.47 -8.02 18.91
N SER A 40 8.63 -7.16 18.40
CA SER A 40 8.89 -6.35 17.20
C SER A 40 8.90 -4.85 17.47
N LYS A 41 9.32 -4.45 18.67
CA LYS A 41 9.30 -3.07 19.13
C LYS A 41 10.05 -2.15 18.18
N ILE A 42 9.31 -1.19 17.59
CA ILE A 42 9.85 -0.18 16.71
C ILE A 42 10.15 1.10 17.52
N THR A 43 11.23 1.80 17.18
CA THR A 43 11.62 3.02 17.86
C THR A 43 11.29 4.24 17.00
N ASP A 44 11.23 5.44 17.61
CA ASP A 44 11.13 6.71 16.86
C ASP A 44 12.29 6.87 15.88
N LYS A 45 13.48 6.37 16.24
CA LYS A 45 14.66 6.38 15.38
C LYS A 45 14.45 5.53 14.12
N ASP A 46 13.88 4.33 14.25
CA ASP A 46 13.55 3.47 13.11
C ASP A 46 12.57 4.18 12.17
N LEU A 47 11.55 4.86 12.72
CA LEU A 47 10.55 5.58 11.92
C LEU A 47 11.14 6.83 11.25
N GLN A 48 12.06 7.55 11.93
CA GLN A 48 12.78 8.66 11.33
C GLN A 48 13.71 8.21 10.21
N GLU A 49 14.39 7.08 10.35
CA GLU A 49 15.21 6.47 9.30
C GLU A 49 14.36 6.08 8.11
N LEU A 50 13.18 5.47 8.35
CA LEU A 50 12.22 5.11 7.30
C LEU A 50 11.75 6.35 6.53
N LEU A 51 11.41 7.42 7.24
CA LEU A 51 11.01 8.69 6.66
C LEU A 51 12.15 9.28 5.80
N LYS A 52 13.35 9.40 6.35
CA LYS A 52 14.50 10.01 5.68
C LYS A 52 14.97 9.23 4.47
N SER A 53 14.88 7.90 4.49
CA SER A 53 15.31 7.05 3.38
C SER A 53 14.34 7.05 2.19
N ASN A 54 13.11 7.51 2.39
CA ASN A 54 12.06 7.49 1.36
C ASN A 54 11.55 8.87 0.95
N CYS A 55 11.95 9.93 1.65
CA CYS A 55 11.45 11.29 1.41
C CYS A 55 12.56 12.25 1.03
N SER A 56 12.24 13.20 0.18
CA SER A 56 13.12 14.32 -0.15
C SER A 56 13.23 15.31 1.03
N GLU A 57 14.27 16.15 1.03
CA GLU A 57 14.42 17.21 2.03
C GLU A 57 13.22 18.17 2.07
N VAL A 58 12.59 18.42 0.94
CA VAL A 58 11.39 19.28 0.84
C VAL A 58 10.20 18.65 1.55
N GLU A 59 10.01 17.35 1.38
CA GLU A 59 8.94 16.61 2.07
C GLU A 59 9.18 16.53 3.58
N ILE A 60 10.43 16.32 4.01
CA ILE A 60 10.81 16.33 5.42
C ILE A 60 10.52 17.69 6.06
N LYS A 61 10.89 18.80 5.40
CA LYS A 61 10.55 20.14 5.86
C LYS A 61 9.04 20.39 5.96
N LYS A 62 8.27 19.89 4.98
CA LYS A 62 6.79 19.95 5.04
C LYS A 62 6.24 19.16 6.22
N PHE A 63 6.79 17.97 6.47
CA PHE A 63 6.41 17.15 7.61
C PHE A 63 6.69 17.83 8.95
N ASP A 64 7.83 18.52 9.07
CA ASP A 64 8.19 19.24 10.32
C ASP A 64 7.21 20.38 10.63
N ILE A 65 6.64 21.00 9.60
CA ILE A 65 5.66 22.09 9.75
C ILE A 65 4.24 21.55 9.97
N LYS A 66 3.83 20.56 9.17
CA LYS A 66 2.44 20.05 9.16
C LYS A 66 2.18 18.94 10.17
N ASN A 67 3.23 18.30 10.70
CA ASN A 67 3.19 17.11 11.55
C ASN A 67 2.51 15.90 10.90
N GLU A 68 2.32 15.94 9.60
CA GLU A 68 1.71 14.87 8.77
C GLU A 68 2.29 14.88 7.35
N LEU A 69 2.51 13.71 6.80
CA LEU A 69 3.01 13.53 5.44
C LEU A 69 2.48 12.23 4.83
N ASP A 70 1.78 12.35 3.70
CA ASP A 70 1.48 11.25 2.79
C ASP A 70 2.61 11.12 1.76
N THR A 71 3.16 9.91 1.61
CA THR A 71 4.23 9.64 0.65
C THR A 71 4.21 8.17 0.21
N ALA A 72 5.07 7.82 -0.76
CA ALA A 72 5.32 6.43 -1.13
C ALA A 72 6.58 5.94 -0.43
N VAL A 73 6.51 4.74 0.14
CA VAL A 73 7.65 4.07 0.80
C VAL A 73 7.98 2.78 0.06
N MET A 74 9.26 2.59 -0.22
CA MET A 74 9.79 1.34 -0.78
C MET A 74 10.50 0.55 0.33
N LEU A 75 10.10 -0.70 0.53
CA LEU A 75 10.78 -1.66 1.40
C LEU A 75 11.22 -2.87 0.56
N GLY A 76 12.43 -2.79 0.03
CA GLY A 76 12.90 -3.70 -1.01
C GLY A 76 12.06 -3.53 -2.29
N GLU A 77 11.45 -4.59 -2.77
CA GLU A 77 10.60 -4.58 -3.96
C GLU A 77 9.12 -4.20 -3.66
N LEU A 78 8.77 -4.09 -2.39
CA LEU A 78 7.40 -3.80 -1.98
C LEU A 78 7.17 -2.30 -1.88
N ARG A 79 6.08 -1.84 -2.51
CA ARG A 79 5.63 -0.46 -2.46
C ARG A 79 4.49 -0.29 -1.48
N PHE A 80 4.59 0.75 -0.67
CA PHE A 80 3.55 1.14 0.28
C PHE A 80 3.16 2.60 0.06
N ARG A 81 1.88 2.91 0.21
CA ARG A 81 1.45 4.27 0.53
C ARG A 81 1.62 4.44 2.02
N ALA A 82 2.35 5.45 2.45
CA ALA A 82 2.64 5.73 3.83
C ALA A 82 2.05 7.08 4.25
N ASN A 83 1.40 7.10 5.39
CA ASN A 83 1.07 8.32 6.10
C ASN A 83 1.88 8.36 7.39
N PHE A 84 2.81 9.32 7.49
CA PHE A 84 3.58 9.62 8.71
C PHE A 84 2.90 10.75 9.46
N TYR A 85 2.81 10.65 10.78
CA TYR A 85 2.24 11.70 11.62
C TYR A 85 2.87 11.74 13.01
N LYS A 86 2.92 12.95 13.61
CA LYS A 86 3.38 13.14 14.98
C LYS A 86 2.20 12.94 15.94
N THR A 87 2.45 12.21 17.02
CA THR A 87 1.53 12.00 18.13
C THR A 87 2.12 12.59 19.41
N LEU A 88 1.33 12.68 20.47
CA LEU A 88 1.82 13.11 21.80
C LEU A 88 2.97 12.22 22.32
N ASN A 89 3.03 10.97 21.88
CA ASN A 89 4.00 9.97 22.35
C ASN A 89 5.12 9.68 21.33
N GLY A 90 5.28 10.50 20.29
CA GLY A 90 6.32 10.33 19.29
C GLY A 90 5.79 10.17 17.87
N LEU A 91 6.63 9.64 17.00
CA LEU A 91 6.33 9.43 15.58
C LEU A 91 5.49 8.17 15.39
N ALA A 92 4.55 8.24 14.46
CA ALA A 92 3.76 7.11 14.00
C ALA A 92 3.67 7.08 12.48
N ALA A 93 3.40 5.91 11.91
CA ALA A 93 3.15 5.75 10.50
C ALA A 93 2.13 4.65 10.23
N VAL A 94 1.32 4.83 9.21
CA VAL A 94 0.49 3.77 8.61
C VAL A 94 1.01 3.48 7.21
N LEU A 95 1.35 2.22 6.96
CA LEU A 95 1.83 1.77 5.65
C LEU A 95 0.76 0.88 5.03
N ARG A 96 0.16 1.33 3.93
CA ARG A 96 -0.78 0.52 3.12
C ARG A 96 -0.05 -0.11 1.96
N ARG A 97 -0.13 -1.43 1.85
CA ARG A 97 0.46 -2.14 0.72
C ARG A 97 -0.18 -1.73 -0.59
N VAL A 98 0.66 -1.44 -1.60
CA VAL A 98 0.24 -1.18 -2.97
C VAL A 98 0.66 -2.37 -3.82
N GLU A 99 -0.31 -3.07 -4.40
CA GLU A 99 -0.01 -4.10 -5.38
C GLU A 99 0.54 -3.44 -6.65
N THR A 100 1.75 -3.86 -7.05
CA THR A 100 2.45 -3.31 -8.22
C THR A 100 2.27 -4.18 -9.46
N LYS A 101 1.91 -5.45 -9.28
CA LYS A 101 1.61 -6.35 -10.39
C LYS A 101 0.13 -6.21 -10.77
N ILE A 102 -0.10 -5.78 -11.99
CA ILE A 102 -1.43 -5.83 -12.59
C ILE A 102 -1.69 -7.30 -12.96
N PRO A 103 -2.77 -7.93 -12.45
CA PRO A 103 -3.11 -9.29 -12.83
C PRO A 103 -3.54 -9.32 -14.31
N LEU A 104 -3.34 -10.44 -14.98
CA LEU A 104 -3.87 -10.65 -16.32
C LEU A 104 -5.39 -10.77 -16.27
N MET A 105 -6.07 -10.44 -17.37
CA MET A 105 -7.54 -10.58 -17.45
C MET A 105 -7.98 -12.02 -17.24
N GLU A 106 -7.19 -13.00 -17.72
CA GLU A 106 -7.40 -14.43 -17.59
C GLU A 106 -7.40 -14.88 -16.11
N ASP A 107 -6.54 -14.28 -15.29
CA ASP A 107 -6.38 -14.62 -13.88
C ASP A 107 -7.54 -14.11 -13.00
N LEU A 108 -8.35 -13.18 -13.53
CA LEU A 108 -9.43 -12.53 -12.79
C LEU A 108 -10.78 -13.26 -12.88
N ASN A 109 -10.87 -14.39 -13.58
CA ASN A 109 -12.13 -15.11 -13.84
C ASN A 109 -13.25 -14.20 -14.36
N LEU A 110 -12.91 -13.25 -15.24
CA LEU A 110 -13.87 -12.32 -15.81
C LEU A 110 -14.78 -12.99 -16.84
N PRO A 111 -16.03 -12.54 -17.00
CA PRO A 111 -16.91 -12.99 -18.07
C PRO A 111 -16.27 -12.79 -19.44
N GLN A 112 -16.38 -13.81 -20.31
CA GLN A 112 -15.77 -13.81 -21.65
C GLN A 112 -16.13 -12.56 -22.48
N VAL A 113 -17.33 -12.01 -22.28
CA VAL A 113 -17.79 -10.80 -22.98
C VAL A 113 -16.89 -9.58 -22.72
N LEU A 114 -16.17 -9.52 -21.59
CA LEU A 114 -15.26 -8.39 -21.33
C LEU A 114 -14.05 -8.38 -22.26
N PHE A 115 -13.65 -9.53 -22.80
CA PHE A 115 -12.56 -9.60 -23.77
C PHE A 115 -12.95 -8.95 -25.11
N THR A 116 -14.24 -8.87 -25.47
CA THR A 116 -14.68 -8.17 -26.68
C THR A 116 -14.51 -6.65 -26.58
N LEU A 117 -14.30 -6.11 -25.36
CA LEU A 117 -14.00 -4.67 -25.17
C LEU A 117 -12.62 -4.29 -25.71
N LEU A 118 -11.70 -5.25 -25.84
CA LEU A 118 -10.35 -5.02 -26.35
C LEU A 118 -10.38 -4.57 -27.83
N ASP A 119 -11.39 -5.02 -28.58
CA ASP A 119 -11.58 -4.69 -29.99
C ASP A 119 -12.42 -3.42 -30.23
N ALA A 120 -12.90 -2.78 -29.16
CA ALA A 120 -13.78 -1.64 -29.25
C ALA A 120 -13.01 -0.33 -29.57
N HIS A 121 -13.19 0.21 -30.75
CA HIS A 121 -12.52 1.44 -31.19
C HIS A 121 -13.17 2.73 -30.65
N LYS A 122 -14.40 2.68 -30.16
CA LYS A 122 -15.16 3.82 -29.65
C LYS A 122 -16.26 3.40 -28.71
N GLY A 123 -16.63 4.28 -27.79
CA GLY A 123 -17.72 4.03 -26.84
C GLY A 123 -17.31 4.44 -25.42
N LEU A 124 -18.21 4.19 -24.49
CA LEU A 124 -18.01 4.42 -23.06
C LEU A 124 -18.33 3.11 -22.31
N VAL A 125 -17.39 2.66 -21.50
CA VAL A 125 -17.56 1.53 -20.59
C VAL A 125 -17.53 2.05 -19.15
N LEU A 126 -18.57 1.74 -18.38
CA LEU A 126 -18.67 2.12 -16.98
C LEU A 126 -18.50 0.90 -16.09
N VAL A 127 -17.50 0.94 -15.19
CA VAL A 127 -17.28 -0.10 -14.18
C VAL A 127 -17.73 0.42 -12.83
N THR A 128 -18.85 -0.11 -12.31
CA THR A 128 -19.50 0.34 -11.08
C THR A 128 -19.52 -0.75 -10.02
N GLY A 129 -19.70 -0.36 -8.77
CA GLY A 129 -19.81 -1.29 -7.63
C GLY A 129 -19.26 -0.70 -6.33
N PRO A 130 -19.44 -1.37 -5.19
CA PRO A 130 -18.96 -0.90 -3.88
C PRO A 130 -17.42 -0.89 -3.80
N THR A 131 -16.88 -0.21 -2.78
CA THR A 131 -15.45 -0.23 -2.50
C THR A 131 -14.98 -1.65 -2.22
N GLY A 132 -13.82 -2.05 -2.78
CA GLY A 132 -13.28 -3.41 -2.61
C GLY A 132 -13.83 -4.46 -3.58
N SER A 133 -14.77 -4.12 -4.48
CA SER A 133 -15.35 -5.07 -5.44
C SER A 133 -14.46 -5.41 -6.65
N GLY A 134 -13.22 -4.93 -6.69
CA GLY A 134 -12.28 -5.24 -7.77
C GLY A 134 -12.32 -4.28 -8.98
N LYS A 135 -13.12 -3.20 -8.95
CA LYS A 135 -13.25 -2.25 -10.08
C LYS A 135 -11.93 -1.77 -10.68
N SER A 136 -11.07 -1.23 -9.82
CA SER A 136 -9.77 -0.70 -10.24
C SER A 136 -8.83 -1.79 -10.76
N THR A 137 -8.90 -2.98 -10.19
CA THR A 137 -8.11 -4.14 -10.61
C THR A 137 -8.55 -4.61 -12.00
N THR A 138 -9.87 -4.72 -12.24
CA THR A 138 -10.44 -5.07 -13.54
C THR A 138 -10.09 -4.04 -14.60
N LEU A 139 -10.26 -2.74 -14.29
CA LEU A 139 -9.86 -1.67 -15.21
C LEU A 139 -8.37 -1.69 -15.53
N ALA A 140 -7.52 -1.88 -14.52
CA ALA A 140 -6.07 -1.96 -14.73
C ALA A 140 -5.71 -3.15 -15.64
N ALA A 141 -6.33 -4.32 -15.44
CA ALA A 141 -6.11 -5.50 -16.28
C ALA A 141 -6.54 -5.27 -17.74
N ILE A 142 -7.71 -4.66 -17.95
CA ILE A 142 -8.20 -4.32 -19.32
C ILE A 142 -7.25 -3.33 -19.99
N ILE A 143 -6.84 -2.26 -19.30
CA ILE A 143 -5.93 -1.23 -19.84
C ILE A 143 -4.55 -1.85 -20.15
N ASN A 144 -4.05 -2.74 -19.28
CA ASN A 144 -2.79 -3.43 -19.50
C ASN A 144 -2.85 -4.25 -20.78
N GLN A 145 -3.92 -5.01 -20.98
CA GLN A 145 -4.12 -5.85 -22.16
C GLN A 145 -4.28 -5.03 -23.46
N ILE A 146 -4.89 -3.84 -23.41
CA ILE A 146 -4.98 -2.95 -24.57
C ILE A 146 -3.60 -2.36 -24.94
N ASN A 147 -2.69 -2.22 -23.98
CA ASN A 147 -1.37 -1.64 -24.20
C ASN A 147 -0.30 -2.65 -24.68
N GLU A 148 -0.59 -3.94 -24.67
CA GLU A 148 0.27 -5.01 -25.19
C GLU A 148 0.09 -5.19 -26.70
#